data_c8d3208eee2726d107e6a475f3392256
#
_entry.id   c8d3208eee2726d107e6a475f3392256
#
_cell.length_a   1.000
_cell.length_b   1.000
_cell.length_c   1.000
_cell.angle_alpha   90.00
_cell.angle_beta   90.00
_cell.angle_gamma   90.00
#
_symmetry.space_group_name_H-M   'P 1'
#
loop_
_entity.id
_entity.type
_entity.pdbx_description
1 polymer ?
#
loop_
_entity_poly.entity_id
_entity_poly.type
_entity_poly.pdbx_seq_one_letter_code
_entity_poly.pdbx_strand_id
1 'polypeptide(L)'
;MCIACTHTIHRAQHNFGWNKDFAPAVVAKPGETIHFECMDSSGGQLGRDATLDTLRDLDFGKINPVSGPVYVEGAKPGDALKVTLRKFIPSGIGWTANIPGFGLLADQFKEPALHVWSYDANSMVPALFGPGGRVPLKPFAGTIGVAPAEPGTHSVVPPRRVGGNMDIRDLTAGVTLYLPVEVEGALFSIGDTHAAQGDGEVCGTAIESQMNVEATIELVKDAKLQTPRFTTTEPVTRHLDGMGYEVTTGIGPDLMTGARESVMRMIDLLTAEHGLNPVDAYMLCSVCGDLRISEIVDMPNWVVSFYFPRIVFS
;
A
#
# COMPACT_ATOMS: atom_id res chain seq x y z
N MET A 1 0.10 -22.68 -11.85
CA MET A 1 0.97 -22.59 -13.05
C MET A 1 2.24 -21.92 -12.60
N CYS A 2 3.41 -22.52 -12.78
CA CYS A 2 4.68 -21.89 -12.39
C CYS A 2 5.00 -20.82 -13.43
N ILE A 3 5.08 -19.58 -13.00
CA ILE A 3 5.50 -18.47 -13.87
C ILE A 3 7.03 -18.53 -13.96
N ALA A 4 7.58 -18.71 -15.15
CA ALA A 4 9.03 -18.65 -15.36
C ALA A 4 9.46 -17.18 -15.37
N CYS A 5 10.13 -16.73 -14.31
CA CYS A 5 10.73 -15.41 -14.27
C CYS A 5 12.08 -15.39 -14.99
N THR A 6 12.29 -14.36 -15.83
CA THR A 6 13.54 -14.19 -16.59
C THR A 6 14.65 -13.64 -15.71
N HIS A 7 14.29 -12.79 -14.74
CA HIS A 7 15.20 -12.09 -13.83
C HIS A 7 14.72 -12.18 -12.40
N THR A 8 15.66 -12.07 -11.46
CA THR A 8 15.37 -11.88 -10.03
C THR A 8 16.10 -10.62 -9.55
N ILE A 9 15.35 -9.73 -8.93
CA ILE A 9 15.88 -8.60 -8.15
C ILE A 9 15.95 -9.06 -6.71
N HIS A 10 17.16 -9.29 -6.22
CA HIS A 10 17.37 -9.72 -4.85
C HIS A 10 17.15 -8.59 -3.85
N ARG A 11 16.80 -8.93 -2.62
CA ARG A 11 16.51 -8.00 -1.52
C ARG A 11 17.59 -6.94 -1.32
N ALA A 12 18.86 -7.28 -1.55
CA ALA A 12 19.97 -6.34 -1.45
C ALA A 12 20.00 -5.27 -2.57
N GLN A 13 19.22 -5.49 -3.66
CA GLN A 13 19.14 -4.57 -4.80
C GLN A 13 17.94 -3.65 -4.64
N HIS A 14 18.03 -2.72 -3.70
CA HIS A 14 16.98 -1.75 -3.38
C HIS A 14 17.55 -0.33 -3.24
N ASN A 15 16.66 0.65 -3.26
CA ASN A 15 16.96 2.06 -3.04
C ASN A 15 15.94 2.67 -2.08
N PHE A 16 16.33 3.74 -1.37
CA PHE A 16 15.47 4.53 -0.50
C PHE A 16 15.05 5.86 -1.16
N GLY A 17 14.85 5.84 -2.46
CA GLY A 17 14.46 7.02 -3.23
C GLY A 17 14.27 6.71 -4.71
N TRP A 18 13.77 7.71 -5.42
CA TRP A 18 13.63 7.70 -6.87
C TRP A 18 14.70 8.62 -7.47
N ASN A 19 15.51 8.12 -8.40
CA ASN A 19 16.52 8.91 -9.08
C ASN A 19 16.78 8.32 -10.47
N LYS A 20 16.72 9.17 -11.49
CA LYS A 20 17.01 8.78 -12.89
C LYS A 20 18.46 8.37 -13.15
N ASP A 21 19.36 8.71 -12.23
CA ASP A 21 20.80 8.44 -12.35
C ASP A 21 21.20 7.15 -11.58
N PHE A 22 20.25 6.44 -10.97
CA PHE A 22 20.55 5.15 -10.34
C PHE A 22 20.91 4.10 -11.37
N ALA A 23 22.00 3.37 -11.10
CA ALA A 23 22.37 2.22 -11.92
C ALA A 23 21.28 1.14 -11.85
N PRO A 24 20.82 0.60 -12.99
CA PRO A 24 19.81 -0.45 -12.98
C PRO A 24 20.34 -1.73 -12.35
N ALA A 25 19.50 -2.37 -11.53
CA ALA A 25 19.78 -3.70 -10.97
C ALA A 25 19.72 -4.77 -12.06
N VAL A 26 18.87 -4.56 -13.08
CA VAL A 26 18.73 -5.45 -14.24
C VAL A 26 18.26 -4.64 -15.45
N VAL A 27 18.61 -5.13 -16.64
CA VAL A 27 18.09 -4.67 -17.93
C VAL A 27 17.12 -5.74 -18.44
N ALA A 28 15.86 -5.36 -18.69
CA ALA A 28 14.82 -6.29 -19.12
C ALA A 28 14.22 -5.87 -20.46
N LYS A 29 13.81 -6.87 -21.24
CA LYS A 29 13.04 -6.65 -22.49
C LYS A 29 11.55 -6.54 -22.19
N PRO A 30 10.79 -5.75 -22.96
CA PRO A 30 9.34 -5.75 -22.86
C PRO A 30 8.76 -7.17 -23.02
N GLY A 31 7.84 -7.54 -22.13
CA GLY A 31 7.20 -8.86 -22.07
C GLY A 31 7.86 -9.83 -21.09
N GLU A 32 9.02 -9.50 -20.52
CA GLU A 32 9.65 -10.35 -19.51
C GLU A 32 8.96 -10.24 -18.16
N THR A 33 9.01 -11.34 -17.41
CA THR A 33 8.51 -11.42 -16.03
C THR A 33 9.68 -11.42 -15.06
N ILE A 34 9.60 -10.56 -14.06
CA ILE A 34 10.66 -10.34 -13.08
C ILE A 34 10.14 -10.72 -11.70
N HIS A 35 10.98 -11.40 -10.93
CA HIS A 35 10.77 -11.72 -9.53
C HIS A 35 11.48 -10.66 -8.66
N PHE A 36 10.73 -10.01 -7.77
CA PHE A 36 11.23 -9.01 -6.85
C PHE A 36 11.16 -9.54 -5.43
N GLU A 37 12.28 -9.54 -4.72
CA GLU A 37 12.34 -9.83 -3.28
C GLU A 37 12.19 -8.49 -2.53
N CYS A 38 10.94 -8.10 -2.20
CA CYS A 38 10.68 -6.84 -1.52
C CYS A 38 10.83 -6.97 -0.01
N MET A 39 11.34 -5.93 0.63
CA MET A 39 11.24 -5.73 2.07
C MET A 39 9.90 -5.05 2.41
N ASP A 40 9.50 -5.11 3.68
CA ASP A 40 8.41 -4.29 4.20
C ASP A 40 8.83 -2.82 4.31
N SER A 41 7.87 -1.93 4.59
CA SER A 41 8.10 -0.48 4.70
C SER A 41 9.11 -0.08 5.77
N SER A 42 9.32 -0.91 6.81
CA SER A 42 10.37 -0.64 7.80
C SER A 42 11.80 -0.88 7.29
N GLY A 43 11.97 -1.45 6.10
CA GLY A 43 13.27 -1.90 5.61
C GLY A 43 13.81 -3.12 6.38
N GLY A 44 12.90 -3.91 6.95
CA GLY A 44 13.22 -5.11 7.75
C GLY A 44 13.62 -4.78 9.20
N GLN A 45 13.41 -3.56 9.66
CA GLN A 45 13.70 -3.16 11.05
C GLN A 45 12.66 -3.70 12.05
N LEU A 46 11.41 -3.92 11.60
CA LEU A 46 10.32 -4.46 12.40
C LEU A 46 10.02 -5.90 11.96
N GLY A 47 10.45 -6.86 12.75
CA GLY A 47 10.23 -8.28 12.49
C GLY A 47 9.22 -8.91 13.45
N ARG A 48 9.21 -10.24 13.51
CA ARG A 48 8.32 -11.05 14.38
C ARG A 48 8.41 -10.66 15.85
N ASP A 49 9.60 -10.29 16.32
CA ASP A 49 9.88 -9.98 17.72
C ASP A 49 9.91 -8.44 17.96
N ALA A 50 9.31 -7.66 17.05
CA ALA A 50 9.25 -6.21 17.19
C ALA A 50 8.46 -5.80 18.43
N THR A 51 8.95 -4.78 19.11
CA THR A 51 8.38 -4.19 20.33
C THR A 51 8.16 -2.70 20.15
N LEU A 52 7.53 -2.05 21.13
CA LEU A 52 7.41 -0.59 21.12
C LEU A 52 8.76 0.12 21.15
N ASP A 53 9.78 -0.49 21.75
CA ASP A 53 11.14 0.09 21.75
C ASP A 53 11.77 0.00 20.36
N THR A 54 11.63 -1.14 19.67
CA THR A 54 12.06 -1.26 18.26
C THR A 54 11.36 -0.25 17.36
N LEU A 55 10.07 0.02 17.60
CA LEU A 55 9.31 1.04 16.86
C LEU A 55 9.84 2.47 17.12
N ARG A 56 10.21 2.77 18.38
CA ARG A 56 10.78 4.09 18.74
C ARG A 56 12.16 4.32 18.13
N ASP A 57 12.93 3.25 17.99
CA ASP A 57 14.29 3.25 17.43
C ASP A 57 14.33 3.15 15.89
N LEU A 58 13.17 3.21 15.22
CA LEU A 58 13.07 3.09 13.77
C LEU A 58 13.87 4.18 13.05
N ASP A 59 14.82 3.78 12.22
CA ASP A 59 15.57 4.66 11.35
C ASP A 59 14.74 5.08 10.13
N PHE A 60 14.13 6.26 10.19
CA PHE A 60 13.34 6.82 9.09
C PHE A 60 14.15 7.12 7.82
N GLY A 61 15.46 7.08 7.87
CA GLY A 61 16.32 7.14 6.67
C GLY A 61 16.33 5.83 5.86
N LYS A 62 15.77 4.76 6.42
CA LYS A 62 15.75 3.41 5.84
C LYS A 62 14.34 2.84 5.72
N ILE A 63 13.33 3.69 5.54
CA ILE A 63 11.94 3.26 5.33
C ILE A 63 11.60 3.19 3.84
N ASN A 64 10.56 2.44 3.52
CA ASN A 64 9.98 2.23 2.20
C ASN A 64 11.04 1.91 1.11
N PRO A 65 11.94 0.92 1.33
CA PRO A 65 12.87 0.51 0.30
C PRO A 65 12.14 -0.05 -0.92
N VAL A 66 12.57 0.35 -2.12
CA VAL A 66 12.02 -0.14 -3.38
C VAL A 66 13.05 -1.02 -4.09
N SER A 67 12.67 -2.25 -4.42
CA SER A 67 13.49 -3.23 -5.15
C SER A 67 13.61 -2.83 -6.61
N GLY A 68 14.83 -2.76 -7.12
CA GLY A 68 15.13 -2.25 -8.47
C GLY A 68 16.31 -1.27 -8.46
N PRO A 69 16.40 -0.37 -9.47
CA PRO A 69 15.46 -0.21 -10.57
C PRO A 69 15.71 -1.19 -11.73
N VAL A 70 14.66 -1.44 -12.50
CA VAL A 70 14.70 -2.18 -13.76
C VAL A 70 14.77 -1.20 -14.92
N TYR A 71 15.80 -1.32 -15.74
CA TYR A 71 15.86 -0.62 -17.02
C TYR A 71 15.08 -1.44 -18.07
N VAL A 72 14.05 -0.86 -18.68
CA VAL A 72 13.25 -1.52 -19.73
C VAL A 72 13.74 -1.09 -21.09
N GLU A 73 14.26 -2.03 -21.90
CA GLU A 73 14.80 -1.75 -23.23
C GLU A 73 13.78 -1.05 -24.11
N GLY A 74 14.23 0.06 -24.73
CA GLY A 74 13.44 0.83 -25.67
C GLY A 74 12.38 1.75 -25.06
N ALA A 75 12.21 1.79 -23.72
CA ALA A 75 11.34 2.76 -23.08
C ALA A 75 11.90 4.17 -23.19
N LYS A 76 11.05 5.13 -23.57
CA LYS A 76 11.40 6.54 -23.79
C LYS A 76 10.35 7.47 -23.19
N PRO A 77 10.69 8.71 -22.86
CA PRO A 77 9.71 9.70 -22.41
C PRO A 77 8.50 9.79 -23.36
N GLY A 78 7.29 9.77 -22.79
CA GLY A 78 6.03 9.75 -23.53
C GLY A 78 5.43 8.36 -23.76
N ASP A 79 6.20 7.29 -23.56
CA ASP A 79 5.68 5.92 -23.50
C ASP A 79 4.97 5.66 -22.16
N ALA A 80 4.39 4.48 -21.98
CA ALA A 80 3.97 3.97 -20.69
C ALA A 80 4.50 2.55 -20.48
N LEU A 81 4.90 2.23 -19.24
CA LEU A 81 5.04 0.84 -18.84
C LEU A 81 3.65 0.26 -18.56
N LYS A 82 3.40 -0.93 -19.07
CA LYS A 82 2.24 -1.75 -18.74
C LYS A 82 2.74 -2.89 -17.84
N VAL A 83 2.44 -2.79 -16.55
CA VAL A 83 2.89 -3.73 -15.53
C VAL A 83 1.72 -4.62 -15.12
N THR A 84 1.82 -5.91 -15.40
CA THR A 84 0.83 -6.90 -14.94
C THR A 84 1.38 -7.60 -13.69
N LEU A 85 0.72 -7.37 -12.55
CA LEU A 85 1.05 -8.00 -11.28
C LEU A 85 0.59 -9.46 -11.32
N ARG A 86 1.52 -10.40 -11.31
CA ARG A 86 1.23 -11.83 -11.51
C ARG A 86 0.97 -12.55 -10.20
N LYS A 87 1.79 -12.27 -9.19
CA LYS A 87 1.75 -13.01 -7.94
C LYS A 87 2.38 -12.20 -6.81
N PHE A 88 1.79 -12.32 -5.64
CA PHE A 88 2.39 -11.95 -4.37
C PHE A 88 2.68 -13.21 -3.57
N ILE A 89 3.84 -13.28 -2.93
CA ILE A 89 4.31 -14.40 -2.12
C ILE A 89 4.60 -13.87 -0.71
N PRO A 90 3.59 -13.88 0.17
CA PRO A 90 3.71 -13.30 1.51
C PRO A 90 4.69 -14.06 2.41
N SER A 91 5.25 -13.37 3.41
CA SER A 91 6.13 -13.96 4.43
C SER A 91 5.38 -14.66 5.58
N GLY A 92 4.10 -14.35 5.77
CA GLY A 92 3.31 -14.80 6.90
C GLY A 92 3.48 -13.97 8.17
N ILE A 93 4.20 -12.85 8.07
CA ILE A 93 4.43 -11.90 9.16
C ILE A 93 4.16 -10.50 8.65
N GLY A 94 3.63 -9.66 9.52
CA GLY A 94 3.46 -8.24 9.24
C GLY A 94 3.40 -7.44 10.54
N TRP A 95 3.30 -6.14 10.39
CA TRP A 95 3.10 -5.22 11.51
C TRP A 95 2.19 -4.07 11.10
N THR A 96 1.51 -3.48 12.08
CA THR A 96 0.72 -2.24 11.94
C THR A 96 1.04 -1.38 13.15
N ALA A 97 1.25 -0.08 12.96
CA ALA A 97 1.60 0.80 14.05
C ALA A 97 0.88 2.14 13.98
N ASN A 98 0.55 2.69 15.15
CA ASN A 98 0.35 4.13 15.28
C ASN A 98 1.71 4.77 15.57
N ILE A 99 2.22 5.54 14.61
CA ILE A 99 3.50 6.24 14.73
C ILE A 99 3.22 7.68 15.12
N PRO A 100 3.76 8.19 16.27
CA PRO A 100 3.53 9.55 16.72
C PRO A 100 3.86 10.60 15.66
N GLY A 101 2.89 11.49 15.39
CA GLY A 101 3.03 12.54 14.37
C GLY A 101 2.71 12.10 12.95
N PHE A 102 2.31 10.85 12.73
CA PHE A 102 1.93 10.31 11.43
C PHE A 102 0.49 9.77 11.43
N GLY A 103 -0.18 9.75 10.26
CA GLY A 103 -1.57 9.33 10.13
C GLY A 103 -2.60 10.47 10.15
N LEU A 104 -3.83 10.16 9.75
CA LEU A 104 -4.96 11.11 9.62
C LEU A 104 -5.30 11.79 10.95
N LEU A 105 -5.18 11.08 12.07
CA LEU A 105 -5.55 11.52 13.40
C LEU A 105 -4.31 11.66 14.33
N ALA A 106 -3.15 12.03 13.76
CA ALA A 106 -1.87 12.13 14.48
C ALA A 106 -1.89 13.10 15.68
N ASP A 107 -2.76 14.12 15.66
CA ASP A 107 -2.96 15.06 16.77
C ASP A 107 -3.77 14.44 17.94
N GLN A 108 -4.51 13.37 17.69
CA GLN A 108 -5.33 12.66 18.67
C GLN A 108 -4.59 11.46 19.25
N PHE A 109 -3.93 10.66 18.41
CA PHE A 109 -3.20 9.46 18.80
C PHE A 109 -1.70 9.74 18.87
N LYS A 110 -1.24 10.28 19.99
CA LYS A 110 0.15 10.75 20.20
C LYS A 110 1.09 9.68 20.72
N GLU A 111 0.55 8.62 21.29
CA GLU A 111 1.37 7.54 21.86
C GLU A 111 1.60 6.44 20.83
N PRO A 112 2.81 5.85 20.77
CA PRO A 112 3.08 4.76 19.85
C PRO A 112 2.28 3.52 20.22
N ALA A 113 1.77 2.82 19.20
CA ALA A 113 1.17 1.50 19.35
C ALA A 113 1.69 0.59 18.25
N LEU A 114 1.78 -0.71 18.52
CA LEU A 114 2.29 -1.71 17.57
C LEU A 114 1.49 -2.99 17.72
N HIS A 115 1.05 -3.53 16.58
CA HIS A 115 0.50 -4.86 16.47
C HIS A 115 1.34 -5.68 15.49
N VAL A 116 1.90 -6.80 15.95
CA VAL A 116 2.65 -7.73 15.11
C VAL A 116 1.72 -8.85 14.68
N TRP A 117 1.59 -9.01 13.37
CA TRP A 117 0.73 -10.01 12.75
C TRP A 117 1.48 -11.30 12.47
N SER A 118 0.80 -12.42 12.70
CA SER A 118 1.21 -13.74 12.20
C SER A 118 0.02 -14.35 11.46
N TYR A 119 0.21 -14.72 10.21
CA TYR A 119 -0.87 -15.26 9.36
C TYR A 119 -0.33 -16.38 8.47
N ASP A 120 -1.24 -17.24 7.97
CA ASP A 120 -0.86 -18.31 7.04
C ASP A 120 -0.65 -17.74 5.63
N ALA A 121 0.60 -17.68 5.19
CA ALA A 121 0.99 -17.19 3.87
C ALA A 121 0.47 -18.02 2.69
N ASN A 122 0.04 -19.26 2.93
CA ASN A 122 -0.41 -20.18 1.86
C ASN A 122 -1.92 -20.19 1.69
N SER A 123 -2.67 -20.21 2.79
CA SER A 123 -4.14 -20.29 2.75
C SER A 123 -4.81 -18.93 2.77
N MET A 124 -4.07 -17.88 3.18
CA MET A 124 -4.59 -16.50 3.27
C MET A 124 -5.88 -16.40 4.08
N VAL A 125 -6.03 -17.24 5.12
CA VAL A 125 -7.11 -17.10 6.09
C VAL A 125 -7.01 -15.76 6.80
N PRO A 126 -8.14 -15.14 7.23
CA PRO A 126 -8.11 -13.85 7.90
C PRO A 126 -7.15 -13.80 9.09
N ALA A 127 -6.34 -12.75 9.16
CA ALA A 127 -5.40 -12.54 10.25
C ALA A 127 -6.11 -12.08 11.53
N LEU A 128 -5.65 -12.55 12.69
CA LEU A 128 -6.27 -12.24 13.98
C LEU A 128 -5.83 -10.87 14.50
N PHE A 129 -6.78 -10.10 15.03
CA PHE A 129 -6.53 -8.82 15.69
C PHE A 129 -7.29 -8.77 17.03
N GLY A 130 -6.56 -8.59 18.13
CA GLY A 130 -7.16 -8.48 19.46
C GLY A 130 -8.13 -9.61 19.81
N PRO A 131 -9.10 -9.38 20.68
CA PRO A 131 -10.10 -10.37 21.05
C PRO A 131 -11.20 -10.48 20.00
N GLY A 132 -10.99 -11.35 18.99
CA GLY A 132 -12.04 -11.74 18.06
C GLY A 132 -12.07 -11.05 16.70
N GLY A 133 -11.24 -10.02 16.46
CA GLY A 133 -11.13 -9.41 15.14
C GLY A 133 -10.43 -10.33 14.13
N ARG A 134 -10.96 -10.42 12.90
CA ARG A 134 -10.41 -11.25 11.82
C ARG A 134 -10.36 -10.44 10.55
N VAL A 135 -9.17 -9.96 10.18
CA VAL A 135 -8.95 -9.11 8.99
C VAL A 135 -8.74 -9.97 7.76
N PRO A 136 -9.63 -9.91 6.75
CA PRO A 136 -9.41 -10.56 5.47
C PRO A 136 -8.17 -10.02 4.76
N LEU A 137 -7.34 -10.92 4.22
CA LEU A 137 -6.09 -10.58 3.57
C LEU A 137 -6.25 -10.44 2.06
N LYS A 138 -5.62 -9.43 1.48
CA LYS A 138 -5.55 -9.19 0.04
C LYS A 138 -4.23 -8.50 -0.30
N PRO A 139 -3.15 -9.27 -0.59
CA PRO A 139 -1.83 -8.73 -0.82
C PRO A 139 -1.73 -7.81 -2.03
N PHE A 140 -0.96 -6.73 -1.87
CA PHE A 140 -0.67 -5.77 -2.93
C PHE A 140 0.67 -5.03 -2.68
N ALA A 141 1.10 -4.19 -3.62
CA ALA A 141 2.26 -3.32 -3.47
C ALA A 141 1.80 -1.86 -3.27
N GLY A 142 2.10 -1.27 -2.13
CA GLY A 142 1.84 0.15 -1.82
C GLY A 142 2.71 1.07 -2.66
N THR A 143 4.01 0.75 -2.77
CA THR A 143 4.96 1.55 -3.54
C THR A 143 5.34 0.86 -4.86
N ILE A 144 4.93 1.48 -5.97
CA ILE A 144 5.20 0.98 -7.32
C ILE A 144 5.29 2.16 -8.31
N GLY A 145 6.39 2.29 -9.04
CA GLY A 145 6.59 3.45 -9.91
C GLY A 145 7.83 3.37 -10.79
N VAL A 146 8.10 4.48 -11.46
CA VAL A 146 9.27 4.68 -12.31
C VAL A 146 10.02 5.96 -11.89
N ALA A 147 11.25 6.15 -12.38
CA ALA A 147 12.02 7.34 -12.06
C ALA A 147 11.39 8.59 -12.68
N PRO A 148 11.26 9.71 -11.94
CA PRO A 148 10.85 11.00 -12.49
C PRO A 148 11.98 11.65 -13.30
N ALA A 149 11.62 12.58 -14.20
CA ALA A 149 12.57 13.32 -15.02
C ALA A 149 13.40 14.34 -14.22
N GLU A 150 12.89 14.82 -13.10
CA GLU A 150 13.54 15.78 -12.25
C GLU A 150 14.88 15.24 -11.72
N PRO A 151 15.94 16.07 -11.67
CA PRO A 151 17.26 15.65 -11.19
C PRO A 151 17.29 15.42 -9.67
N GLY A 152 18.23 14.60 -9.23
CA GLY A 152 18.47 14.30 -7.83
C GLY A 152 17.65 13.14 -7.29
N THR A 153 17.80 12.86 -6.00
CA THR A 153 17.08 11.79 -5.31
C THR A 153 15.82 12.32 -4.63
N HIS A 154 14.70 11.70 -4.96
CA HIS A 154 13.39 12.07 -4.45
C HIS A 154 12.94 11.04 -3.40
N SER A 155 12.33 11.52 -2.31
CA SER A 155 11.79 10.66 -1.25
C SER A 155 10.80 9.63 -1.79
N VAL A 156 10.81 8.43 -1.24
CA VAL A 156 9.82 7.36 -1.54
C VAL A 156 8.46 7.65 -0.92
N VAL A 157 8.39 8.39 0.19
CA VAL A 157 7.16 8.57 0.98
C VAL A 157 6.02 9.25 0.21
N PRO A 158 6.17 10.41 -0.45
CA PRO A 158 5.05 10.99 -1.18
C PRO A 158 4.84 10.33 -2.55
N PRO A 159 3.58 10.02 -2.94
CA PRO A 159 3.27 9.58 -4.30
C PRO A 159 3.53 10.68 -5.33
N ARG A 160 3.74 10.29 -6.59
CA ARG A 160 4.06 11.19 -7.69
C ARG A 160 3.26 10.84 -8.93
N ARG A 161 3.29 11.72 -9.96
CA ARG A 161 2.63 11.44 -11.25
C ARG A 161 3.20 10.21 -11.98
N VAL A 162 4.39 9.75 -11.62
CA VAL A 162 5.04 8.55 -12.16
C VAL A 162 4.80 7.28 -11.31
N GLY A 163 3.86 7.33 -10.38
CA GLY A 163 3.63 6.30 -9.37
C GLY A 163 4.35 6.63 -8.07
N GLY A 164 4.87 5.63 -7.39
CA GLY A 164 5.51 5.74 -6.07
C GLY A 164 4.62 5.16 -4.98
N ASN A 165 4.64 5.76 -3.80
CA ASN A 165 3.87 5.34 -2.64
C ASN A 165 2.39 5.73 -2.80
N MET A 166 1.66 4.96 -3.59
CA MET A 166 0.26 5.28 -3.92
C MET A 166 -0.74 4.65 -2.97
N ASP A 167 -0.36 3.56 -2.29
CA ASP A 167 -1.17 2.82 -1.33
C ASP A 167 -2.58 2.48 -1.85
N ILE A 168 -2.63 2.13 -3.14
CA ILE A 168 -3.87 1.69 -3.78
C ILE A 168 -4.03 0.19 -3.56
N ARG A 169 -4.84 -0.20 -2.57
CA ARG A 169 -5.04 -1.60 -2.16
C ARG A 169 -5.55 -2.53 -3.28
N ASP A 170 -6.04 -1.95 -4.37
CA ASP A 170 -6.55 -2.73 -5.50
C ASP A 170 -5.46 -3.16 -6.49
N LEU A 171 -4.20 -2.74 -6.30
CA LEU A 171 -3.04 -3.18 -7.11
C LEU A 171 -2.59 -4.60 -6.74
N THR A 172 -3.51 -5.53 -6.75
CA THR A 172 -3.33 -6.95 -6.38
C THR A 172 -2.92 -7.82 -7.57
N ALA A 173 -2.71 -9.11 -7.33
CA ALA A 173 -2.45 -10.08 -8.40
C ALA A 173 -3.58 -10.07 -9.45
N GLY A 174 -3.22 -10.13 -10.74
CA GLY A 174 -4.13 -10.05 -11.88
C GLY A 174 -4.36 -8.63 -12.40
N VAL A 175 -4.03 -7.60 -11.64
CA VAL A 175 -4.20 -6.20 -12.05
C VAL A 175 -3.12 -5.79 -13.05
N THR A 176 -3.51 -4.95 -13.98
CA THR A 176 -2.60 -4.29 -14.94
C THR A 176 -2.54 -2.80 -14.65
N LEU A 177 -1.34 -2.33 -14.26
CA LEU A 177 -1.02 -0.93 -13.99
C LEU A 177 -0.29 -0.33 -15.19
N TYR A 178 -0.61 0.91 -15.54
CA TYR A 178 0.08 1.72 -16.53
C TYR A 178 0.76 2.90 -15.85
N LEU A 179 2.06 3.06 -16.06
CA LEU A 179 2.88 4.12 -15.48
C LEU A 179 3.45 5.00 -16.59
N PRO A 180 3.35 6.34 -16.49
CA PRO A 180 3.95 7.24 -17.49
C PRO A 180 5.48 7.16 -17.42
N VAL A 181 6.13 7.04 -18.57
CA VAL A 181 7.60 7.04 -18.69
C VAL A 181 8.10 8.45 -18.92
N GLU A 182 9.01 8.91 -18.07
CA GLU A 182 9.61 10.25 -18.16
C GLU A 182 11.11 10.23 -18.47
N VAL A 183 11.76 9.08 -18.30
CA VAL A 183 13.19 8.90 -18.54
C VAL A 183 13.46 7.68 -19.41
N GLU A 184 14.61 7.66 -20.09
CA GLU A 184 15.01 6.50 -20.88
C GLU A 184 15.15 5.27 -19.97
N GLY A 185 14.61 4.12 -20.42
CA GLY A 185 14.59 2.88 -19.66
C GLY A 185 13.57 2.85 -18.53
N ALA A 186 12.81 3.93 -18.30
CA ALA A 186 11.78 4.09 -17.25
C ALA A 186 12.29 3.92 -15.80
N LEU A 187 13.22 3.01 -15.54
CA LEU A 187 13.78 2.69 -14.22
C LEU A 187 12.69 2.30 -13.18
N PHE A 188 11.99 1.21 -13.49
CA PHE A 188 10.89 0.68 -12.67
C PHE A 188 11.38 0.08 -11.34
N SER A 189 10.69 0.40 -10.26
CA SER A 189 10.91 -0.21 -8.93
C SER A 189 9.58 -0.47 -8.22
N ILE A 190 9.60 -1.45 -7.30
CA ILE A 190 8.45 -1.89 -6.52
C ILE A 190 8.88 -2.25 -5.10
N GLY A 191 8.06 -1.98 -4.11
CA GLY A 191 8.32 -2.29 -2.70
C GLY A 191 7.11 -2.07 -1.84
N ASP A 192 7.32 -1.95 -0.52
CA ASP A 192 6.27 -1.60 0.41
C ASP A 192 5.03 -2.46 0.22
N THR A 193 5.18 -3.75 0.49
CA THR A 193 4.13 -4.73 0.24
C THR A 193 3.25 -4.91 1.48
N HIS A 194 1.94 -4.93 1.25
CA HIS A 194 0.91 -4.99 2.29
C HIS A 194 0.12 -6.30 2.21
N ALA A 195 -0.21 -6.89 3.35
CA ALA A 195 -1.09 -8.06 3.40
C ALA A 195 -2.58 -7.67 3.40
N ALA A 196 -2.92 -6.50 3.94
CA ALA A 196 -4.23 -5.87 3.87
C ALA A 196 -4.12 -4.37 4.19
N GLN A 197 -5.00 -3.58 3.59
CA GLN A 197 -5.17 -2.16 3.87
C GLN A 197 -6.60 -1.76 3.52
N GLY A 198 -7.14 -0.79 4.25
CA GLY A 198 -8.36 -0.09 3.86
C GLY A 198 -8.07 1.14 2.99
N ASP A 199 -9.08 1.63 2.27
CA ASP A 199 -8.93 2.86 1.50
C ASP A 199 -8.69 4.06 2.42
N GLY A 200 -7.55 4.74 2.20
CA GLY A 200 -7.10 5.88 2.98
C GLY A 200 -5.97 5.60 3.96
N GLU A 201 -5.68 4.33 4.27
CA GLU A 201 -4.58 3.95 5.19
C GLU A 201 -4.50 4.85 6.44
N VAL A 202 -5.64 5.01 7.10
CA VAL A 202 -5.93 6.16 7.97
C VAL A 202 -5.00 6.33 9.18
N CYS A 203 -4.37 5.27 9.71
CA CYS A 203 -3.37 5.43 10.76
C CYS A 203 -1.94 5.62 10.23
N GLY A 204 -1.75 5.57 8.90
CA GLY A 204 -0.47 5.74 8.22
C GLY A 204 0.33 4.47 8.06
N THR A 205 -0.25 3.30 8.39
CA THR A 205 0.31 1.97 8.13
C THR A 205 -0.81 0.98 7.79
N ALA A 206 -0.50 0.04 6.92
CA ALA A 206 -1.31 -1.12 6.58
C ALA A 206 -0.99 -2.33 7.48
N ILE A 207 -1.30 -3.55 7.05
CA ILE A 207 -0.55 -4.73 7.49
C ILE A 207 0.72 -4.74 6.63
N GLU A 208 1.74 -4.03 7.09
CA GLU A 208 3.05 -3.96 6.48
C GLU A 208 3.68 -5.34 6.50
N SER A 209 3.99 -5.90 5.35
CA SER A 209 4.44 -7.29 5.28
C SER A 209 5.41 -7.51 4.13
N GLN A 210 6.56 -8.05 4.45
CA GLN A 210 7.53 -8.44 3.44
C GLN A 210 6.93 -9.51 2.51
N MET A 211 7.06 -9.30 1.19
CA MET A 211 6.61 -10.25 0.18
C MET A 211 7.55 -10.28 -1.02
N ASN A 212 7.56 -11.41 -1.74
CA ASN A 212 8.09 -11.40 -3.07
C ASN A 212 6.97 -11.15 -4.08
N VAL A 213 7.30 -10.44 -5.16
CA VAL A 213 6.34 -10.05 -6.21
C VAL A 213 6.82 -10.55 -7.56
N GLU A 214 5.93 -11.13 -8.35
CA GLU A 214 6.18 -11.45 -9.75
C GLU A 214 5.38 -10.50 -10.63
N ALA A 215 6.06 -9.77 -11.52
CA ALA A 215 5.43 -8.80 -12.42
C ALA A 215 5.96 -8.95 -13.84
N THR A 216 5.05 -8.91 -14.83
CA THR A 216 5.39 -8.83 -16.26
C THR A 216 5.38 -7.37 -16.68
N ILE A 217 6.46 -6.91 -17.32
CA ILE A 217 6.62 -5.53 -17.75
C ILE A 217 6.59 -5.46 -19.27
N GLU A 218 5.60 -4.76 -19.80
CA GLU A 218 5.43 -4.49 -21.24
C GLU A 218 5.54 -2.99 -21.50
N LEU A 219 5.76 -2.62 -22.76
CA LEU A 219 5.92 -1.23 -23.17
C LEU A 219 4.80 -0.81 -24.13
N VAL A 220 4.14 0.30 -23.82
CA VAL A 220 3.15 0.93 -24.68
C VAL A 220 3.75 2.22 -25.24
N LYS A 221 3.96 2.25 -26.56
CA LYS A 221 4.58 3.39 -27.25
C LYS A 221 3.61 4.57 -27.38
N ASP A 222 4.15 5.78 -27.27
CA ASP A 222 3.42 7.05 -27.47
C ASP A 222 2.11 7.16 -26.68
N ALA A 223 2.07 6.58 -25.48
CA ALA A 223 0.87 6.51 -24.64
C ALA A 223 0.41 7.87 -24.11
N LYS A 224 1.36 8.81 -23.94
CA LYS A 224 1.13 10.19 -23.45
C LYS A 224 0.32 10.24 -22.15
N LEU A 225 0.53 9.23 -21.29
CA LEU A 225 -0.14 9.10 -20.01
C LEU A 225 0.36 10.20 -19.06
N GLN A 226 -0.56 10.87 -18.34
CA GLN A 226 -0.21 11.97 -17.45
C GLN A 226 0.01 11.50 -15.99
N THR A 227 -0.74 10.49 -15.57
CA THR A 227 -0.70 9.90 -14.23
C THR A 227 -0.94 8.40 -14.33
N PRO A 228 -0.62 7.61 -13.30
CA PRO A 228 -0.92 6.19 -13.28
C PRO A 228 -2.41 5.90 -13.51
N ARG A 229 -2.70 4.81 -14.20
CA ARG A 229 -4.04 4.22 -14.29
C ARG A 229 -3.93 2.70 -14.25
N PHE A 230 -4.97 2.02 -13.83
CA PHE A 230 -4.98 0.56 -13.77
C PHE A 230 -6.32 -0.03 -14.17
N THR A 231 -6.30 -1.34 -14.44
CA THR A 231 -7.48 -2.12 -14.78
C THR A 231 -7.54 -3.32 -13.85
N THR A 232 -8.65 -3.51 -13.14
CA THR A 232 -8.93 -4.68 -12.33
C THR A 232 -9.61 -5.77 -13.17
N THR A 233 -9.43 -7.02 -12.78
CA THR A 233 -10.04 -8.18 -13.46
C THR A 233 -11.22 -8.75 -12.69
N GLU A 234 -11.40 -8.35 -11.42
CA GLU A 234 -12.40 -8.88 -10.49
C GLU A 234 -13.02 -7.75 -9.66
N PRO A 235 -14.16 -8.00 -8.96
CA PRO A 235 -14.69 -7.09 -7.96
C PRO A 235 -13.67 -6.83 -6.83
N VAL A 236 -13.39 -5.55 -6.54
CA VAL A 236 -12.26 -5.18 -5.67
C VAL A 236 -12.52 -5.40 -4.18
N THR A 237 -13.76 -5.29 -3.71
CA THR A 237 -14.15 -5.38 -2.29
C THR A 237 -14.77 -6.72 -1.88
N ARG A 238 -14.87 -7.70 -2.79
CA ARG A 238 -15.57 -8.98 -2.57
C ARG A 238 -15.11 -9.73 -1.31
N HIS A 239 -13.89 -9.58 -0.89
CA HIS A 239 -13.33 -10.19 0.31
C HIS A 239 -13.81 -9.55 1.61
N LEU A 240 -14.44 -8.35 1.55
CA LEU A 240 -14.89 -7.57 2.71
C LEU A 240 -16.42 -7.45 2.79
N ASP A 241 -17.13 -7.46 1.66
CA ASP A 241 -18.53 -7.06 1.59
C ASP A 241 -19.56 -8.18 1.87
N GLY A 242 -19.10 -9.41 2.13
CA GLY A 242 -19.95 -10.58 2.29
C GLY A 242 -20.99 -10.50 3.42
N MET A 243 -20.76 -9.64 4.44
CA MET A 243 -21.68 -9.41 5.56
C MET A 243 -22.13 -7.95 5.68
N GLY A 244 -21.81 -7.12 4.70
CA GLY A 244 -22.07 -5.69 4.74
C GLY A 244 -21.14 -4.92 5.67
N TYR A 245 -21.53 -3.67 5.98
CA TYR A 245 -20.66 -2.72 6.69
C TYR A 245 -21.41 -2.02 7.81
N GLU A 246 -20.68 -1.64 8.87
CA GLU A 246 -21.03 -0.50 9.70
C GLU A 246 -20.49 0.76 9.00
N VAL A 247 -21.30 1.82 8.97
CA VAL A 247 -20.92 3.05 8.24
C VAL A 247 -21.11 4.26 9.12
N THR A 248 -20.05 5.06 9.24
CA THR A 248 -20.09 6.35 9.90
C THR A 248 -19.86 7.48 8.91
N THR A 249 -20.33 8.68 9.20
CA THR A 249 -20.21 9.83 8.32
C THR A 249 -19.54 10.99 9.03
N GLY A 250 -18.79 11.78 8.25
CA GLY A 250 -18.31 13.09 8.64
C GLY A 250 -18.82 14.13 7.63
N ILE A 251 -19.28 15.26 8.14
CA ILE A 251 -19.86 16.33 7.35
C ILE A 251 -19.13 17.63 7.67
N GLY A 252 -18.50 18.23 6.68
CA GLY A 252 -17.71 19.42 6.90
C GLY A 252 -17.44 20.25 5.66
N PRO A 253 -16.85 21.45 5.85
CA PRO A 253 -16.59 22.40 4.77
C PRO A 253 -15.44 22.00 3.84
N ASP A 254 -14.70 20.95 4.19
CA ASP A 254 -13.64 20.35 3.38
C ASP A 254 -13.58 18.83 3.60
N LEU A 255 -13.02 18.12 2.62
CA LEU A 255 -12.96 16.65 2.65
C LEU A 255 -12.09 16.09 3.80
N MET A 256 -11.05 16.81 4.21
CA MET A 256 -10.18 16.35 5.31
C MET A 256 -10.93 16.39 6.65
N THR A 257 -11.71 17.45 6.91
CA THR A 257 -12.59 17.54 8.09
C THR A 257 -13.59 16.38 8.10
N GLY A 258 -14.27 16.13 6.97
CA GLY A 258 -15.21 15.02 6.85
C GLY A 258 -14.54 13.65 7.06
N ALA A 259 -13.37 13.44 6.48
CA ALA A 259 -12.61 12.21 6.65
C ALA A 259 -12.23 11.95 8.12
N ARG A 260 -11.67 12.96 8.79
CA ARG A 260 -11.30 12.86 10.21
C ARG A 260 -12.49 12.54 11.10
N GLU A 261 -13.61 13.23 10.88
CA GLU A 261 -14.83 13.03 11.66
C GLU A 261 -15.41 11.62 11.46
N SER A 262 -15.50 11.16 10.21
CA SER A 262 -16.04 9.82 9.91
C SER A 262 -15.21 8.71 10.56
N VAL A 263 -13.88 8.81 10.53
CA VAL A 263 -12.98 7.83 11.16
C VAL A 263 -13.08 7.89 12.69
N MET A 264 -13.13 9.07 13.29
CA MET A 264 -13.32 9.21 14.74
C MET A 264 -14.62 8.55 15.22
N ARG A 265 -15.73 8.77 14.50
CA ARG A 265 -17.01 8.13 14.81
C ARG A 265 -16.95 6.59 14.73
N MET A 266 -16.19 6.07 13.75
CA MET A 266 -15.99 4.62 13.66
C MET A 266 -15.15 4.08 14.83
N ILE A 267 -14.10 4.78 15.23
CA ILE A 267 -13.31 4.43 16.41
C ILE A 267 -14.19 4.37 17.65
N ASP A 268 -15.05 5.39 17.87
CA ASP A 268 -16.00 5.42 18.98
C ASP A 268 -16.95 4.21 18.94
N LEU A 269 -17.48 3.88 17.75
CA LEU A 269 -18.37 2.73 17.56
C LEU A 269 -17.69 1.41 17.88
N LEU A 270 -16.50 1.16 17.33
CA LEU A 270 -15.74 -0.07 17.55
C LEU A 270 -15.31 -0.22 19.01
N THR A 271 -14.98 0.88 19.66
CA THR A 271 -14.68 0.88 21.11
C THR A 271 -15.90 0.49 21.93
N ALA A 272 -17.06 1.07 21.62
CA ALA A 272 -18.30 0.80 22.35
C ALA A 272 -18.85 -0.61 22.13
N GLU A 273 -18.83 -1.11 20.90
CA GLU A 273 -19.47 -2.39 20.56
C GLU A 273 -18.55 -3.61 20.76
N HIS A 274 -17.24 -3.45 20.52
CA HIS A 274 -16.28 -4.55 20.56
C HIS A 274 -15.26 -4.46 21.70
N GLY A 275 -15.33 -3.39 22.53
CA GLY A 275 -14.45 -3.24 23.69
C GLY A 275 -12.97 -3.01 23.34
N LEU A 276 -12.69 -2.57 22.12
CA LEU A 276 -11.34 -2.20 21.69
C LEU A 276 -10.89 -0.93 22.40
N ASN A 277 -9.60 -0.79 22.67
CA ASN A 277 -9.11 0.52 23.01
C ASN A 277 -9.05 1.40 21.75
N PRO A 278 -9.13 2.74 21.88
CA PRO A 278 -9.24 3.63 20.70
C PRO A 278 -8.09 3.51 19.70
N VAL A 279 -6.85 3.28 20.14
CA VAL A 279 -5.72 3.18 19.20
C VAL A 279 -5.75 1.86 18.43
N ASP A 280 -6.21 0.76 19.06
CA ASP A 280 -6.40 -0.51 18.36
C ASP A 280 -7.53 -0.41 17.33
N ALA A 281 -8.64 0.27 17.68
CA ALA A 281 -9.71 0.56 16.74
C ALA A 281 -9.20 1.41 15.55
N TYR A 282 -8.32 2.39 15.81
CA TYR A 282 -7.71 3.22 14.77
C TYR A 282 -6.80 2.41 13.83
N MET A 283 -5.92 1.56 14.38
CA MET A 283 -5.11 0.64 13.56
C MET A 283 -5.99 -0.32 12.76
N LEU A 284 -7.07 -0.84 13.36
CA LEU A 284 -8.00 -1.74 12.67
C LEU A 284 -8.75 -1.02 11.54
N CYS A 285 -9.17 0.23 11.74
CA CYS A 285 -9.71 1.08 10.68
C CYS A 285 -8.74 1.19 9.49
N SER A 286 -7.46 1.35 9.75
CA SER A 286 -6.43 1.51 8.71
C SER A 286 -6.25 0.26 7.84
N VAL A 287 -6.34 -0.92 8.42
CA VAL A 287 -6.04 -2.18 7.70
C VAL A 287 -7.23 -2.76 6.95
N CYS A 288 -8.48 -2.33 7.21
CA CYS A 288 -9.65 -2.92 6.55
C CYS A 288 -10.85 -1.99 6.32
N GLY A 289 -10.85 -0.78 6.87
CA GLY A 289 -11.95 0.16 6.66
C GLY A 289 -11.72 1.11 5.48
N ASP A 290 -12.78 1.56 4.83
CA ASP A 290 -12.73 2.32 3.59
C ASP A 290 -13.26 3.75 3.73
N LEU A 291 -12.41 4.74 3.47
CA LEU A 291 -12.85 6.11 3.25
C LEU A 291 -13.46 6.27 1.86
N ARG A 292 -14.65 6.86 1.79
CA ARG A 292 -15.36 7.15 0.54
C ARG A 292 -15.89 8.57 0.54
N ILE A 293 -15.70 9.27 -0.57
CA ILE A 293 -16.39 10.55 -0.82
C ILE A 293 -17.81 10.21 -1.25
N SER A 294 -18.79 10.49 -0.40
CA SER A 294 -20.20 10.17 -0.68
C SER A 294 -20.91 11.29 -1.44
N GLU A 295 -20.54 12.55 -1.15
CA GLU A 295 -21.10 13.72 -1.79
C GLU A 295 -20.06 14.85 -1.79
N ILE A 296 -19.94 15.60 -2.92
CA ILE A 296 -18.95 16.66 -3.13
C ILE A 296 -19.50 17.85 -3.93
N VAL A 297 -20.83 18.00 -4.04
CA VAL A 297 -21.47 19.00 -4.90
C VAL A 297 -22.43 19.94 -4.16
N ASP A 298 -22.83 19.64 -2.93
CA ASP A 298 -23.85 20.39 -2.17
C ASP A 298 -23.22 21.36 -1.16
N MET A 299 -22.67 22.46 -1.67
CA MET A 299 -22.07 23.53 -0.84
C MET A 299 -23.05 23.99 0.25
N PRO A 300 -22.58 24.35 1.47
CA PRO A 300 -21.17 24.54 1.82
C PRO A 300 -20.51 23.35 2.49
N ASN A 301 -21.14 22.18 2.57
CA ASN A 301 -20.60 21.02 3.24
C ASN A 301 -20.52 19.80 2.31
N TRP A 302 -19.53 18.96 2.55
CA TRP A 302 -19.29 17.70 1.83
C TRP A 302 -19.49 16.53 2.78
N VAL A 303 -19.80 15.35 2.25
CA VAL A 303 -20.00 14.12 3.02
C VAL A 303 -18.92 13.12 2.69
N VAL A 304 -18.16 12.72 3.71
CA VAL A 304 -17.24 11.57 3.67
C VAL A 304 -17.83 10.46 4.53
N SER A 305 -17.82 9.23 4.04
CA SER A 305 -18.27 8.06 4.78
C SER A 305 -17.12 7.10 5.02
N PHE A 306 -17.09 6.49 6.19
CA PHE A 306 -16.14 5.44 6.53
C PHE A 306 -16.88 4.11 6.70
N TYR A 307 -16.53 3.13 5.87
CA TYR A 307 -17.15 1.81 5.79
C TYR A 307 -16.28 0.78 6.49
N PHE A 308 -16.73 0.21 7.60
CA PHE A 308 -16.03 -0.85 8.31
C PHE A 308 -16.70 -2.20 8.03
N PRO A 309 -16.00 -3.22 7.51
CA PRO A 309 -16.60 -4.48 7.11
C PRO A 309 -17.00 -5.34 8.34
N ARG A 310 -18.27 -5.71 8.41
CA ARG A 310 -18.81 -6.50 9.54
C ARG A 310 -18.23 -7.91 9.64
N ILE A 311 -17.71 -8.43 8.54
CA ILE A 311 -17.06 -9.75 8.49
C ILE A 311 -15.84 -9.85 9.44
N VAL A 312 -15.27 -8.73 9.85
CA VAL A 312 -14.11 -8.68 10.76
C VAL A 312 -14.44 -9.24 12.14
N PHE A 313 -15.68 -9.07 12.62
CA PHE A 313 -16.15 -9.53 13.93
C PHE A 313 -17.24 -10.61 13.83
N SER A 314 -17.27 -11.39 12.77
CA SER A 314 -18.24 -12.48 12.54
C SER A 314 -17.73 -13.84 12.96
#